data_b6be05450c96ba9fff4830abfba7145b
#
_entry.id   b6be05450c96ba9fff4830abfba7145b
#
_cell.length_a   1.000
_cell.length_b   1.000
_cell.length_c   1.000
_cell.angle_alpha   90.00
_cell.angle_beta   90.00
_cell.angle_gamma   90.00
#
_symmetry.space_group_name_H-M   'P 1'
#
loop_
_entity.id
_entity.type
_entity.pdbx_description
1 polymer ?
#
loop_
_entity_poly.entity_id
_entity_poly.type
_entity_poly.pdbx_seq_one_letter_code
_entity_poly.pdbx_strand_id
1 'polypeptide(L)'
;MIELDREQVISRVGEAQDHLSSRRSSGAAITQMLEVDSNGDPVDTPFRRGDHDLNEEGMRPVPPLNPAAVLVPLVEHPGGFTVLLTQRSPDLRAHAGQISFPGGRIDPEDASPEEAALREAHEEIGMPRDSAELIGRLDTYEVRTGFAVTPVVGLVKPGFEVIREVGEVAEVFE
;
A
#
# COMPACT_ATOMS: atom_id res chain seq x y z
N MET A 1 -10.83 5.31 -22.10
CA MET A 1 -9.94 5.86 -21.06
C MET A 1 -10.84 6.67 -20.15
N ILE A 2 -10.93 6.32 -18.86
CA ILE A 2 -11.73 7.11 -17.92
C ILE A 2 -10.81 8.25 -17.46
N GLU A 3 -11.12 9.46 -17.89
CA GLU A 3 -10.41 10.66 -17.48
C GLU A 3 -11.01 11.08 -16.12
N LEU A 4 -10.27 10.86 -15.03
CA LEU A 4 -10.65 11.29 -13.68
C LEU A 4 -9.95 12.60 -13.40
N ASP A 5 -10.71 13.59 -12.93
CA ASP A 5 -10.13 14.81 -12.37
C ASP A 5 -9.69 14.61 -10.91
N ARG A 6 -8.97 15.60 -10.38
CA ARG A 6 -8.42 15.56 -9.03
C ARG A 6 -9.47 15.36 -7.94
N GLU A 7 -10.60 16.07 -8.05
CA GLU A 7 -11.67 16.01 -7.05
C GLU A 7 -12.34 14.63 -7.05
N GLN A 8 -12.52 14.03 -8.22
CA GLN A 8 -13.06 12.68 -8.36
C GLN A 8 -12.14 11.62 -7.76
N VAL A 9 -10.81 11.77 -7.91
CA VAL A 9 -9.84 10.85 -7.30
C VAL A 9 -9.90 10.96 -5.78
N ILE A 10 -9.84 12.18 -5.23
CA ILE A 10 -9.91 12.42 -3.78
C ILE A 10 -11.22 11.86 -3.20
N SER A 11 -12.35 12.15 -3.84
CA SER A 11 -13.66 11.65 -3.41
C SER A 11 -13.71 10.13 -3.36
N ARG A 12 -13.23 9.45 -4.40
CA ARG A 12 -13.25 7.98 -4.46
C ARG A 12 -12.36 7.32 -3.41
N VAL A 13 -11.20 7.90 -3.13
CA VAL A 13 -10.32 7.41 -2.06
C VAL A 13 -10.97 7.64 -0.69
N GLY A 14 -11.58 8.80 -0.47
CA GLY A 14 -12.33 9.11 0.75
C GLY A 14 -13.52 8.18 0.96
N GLU A 15 -14.32 7.93 -0.07
CA GLU A 15 -15.46 7.00 -0.03
C GLU A 15 -15.00 5.56 0.31
N ALA A 16 -13.86 5.13 -0.24
CA ALA A 16 -13.27 3.84 0.09
C ALA A 16 -12.91 3.76 1.58
N GLN A 17 -12.31 4.81 2.14
CA GLN A 17 -11.98 4.88 3.57
C GLN A 17 -13.22 4.88 4.47
N ASP A 18 -14.25 5.65 4.12
CA ASP A 18 -15.50 5.70 4.89
C ASP A 18 -16.23 4.36 4.86
N HIS A 19 -16.22 3.69 3.72
CA HIS A 19 -16.79 2.36 3.58
C HIS A 19 -16.07 1.32 4.44
N LEU A 20 -14.76 1.44 4.58
CA LEU A 20 -13.92 0.60 5.44
C LEU A 20 -14.18 0.90 6.93
N SER A 21 -14.30 2.17 7.28
CA SER A 21 -14.61 2.60 8.64
C SER A 21 -16.01 2.16 9.09
N SER A 22 -16.99 2.22 8.18
CA SER A 22 -18.37 1.78 8.45
C SER A 22 -18.49 0.27 8.59
N ARG A 23 -17.71 -0.51 7.84
CA ARG A 23 -17.65 -1.97 7.99
C ARG A 23 -17.05 -2.42 9.33
N ARG A 24 -16.13 -1.64 9.88
CA ARG A 24 -15.61 -1.86 11.24
C ARG A 24 -16.65 -1.58 12.32
N SER A 25 -17.62 -0.71 12.04
CA SER A 25 -18.64 -0.29 13.02
C SER A 25 -19.95 -1.07 12.92
N SER A 26 -20.30 -1.58 11.75
CA SER A 26 -21.49 -2.39 11.55
C SER A 26 -21.08 -3.87 11.53
N GLY A 27 -21.39 -4.60 12.60
CA GLY A 27 -21.27 -6.06 12.67
C GLY A 27 -22.18 -6.77 11.66
N ALA A 28 -22.18 -6.34 10.40
CA ALA A 28 -22.88 -6.99 9.31
C ALA A 28 -22.12 -8.26 8.93
N ALA A 29 -22.59 -9.38 9.47
CA ALA A 29 -22.19 -10.73 9.17
C ALA A 29 -22.26 -10.99 7.68
N ILE A 30 -21.12 -10.91 7.01
CA ILE A 30 -20.88 -11.76 5.84
C ILE A 30 -20.45 -13.10 6.43
N THR A 31 -21.12 -14.16 6.04
CA THR A 31 -20.84 -15.53 6.43
C THR A 31 -19.42 -15.92 5.96
N GLN A 32 -18.41 -15.42 6.66
CA GLN A 32 -17.06 -15.95 6.62
C GLN A 32 -16.99 -17.06 7.68
N MET A 33 -16.29 -18.14 7.38
CA MET A 33 -15.91 -19.12 8.38
C MET A 33 -15.35 -18.35 9.58
N LEU A 34 -16.14 -18.30 10.65
CA LEU A 34 -15.74 -17.67 11.89
C LEU A 34 -14.52 -18.45 12.39
N GLU A 35 -13.35 -17.81 12.37
CA GLU A 35 -12.25 -18.31 13.18
C GLU A 35 -12.73 -18.24 14.63
N VAL A 36 -12.66 -19.35 15.31
CA VAL A 36 -13.00 -19.43 16.74
C VAL A 36 -11.70 -19.49 17.53
N ASP A 37 -11.68 -18.83 18.68
CA ASP A 37 -10.57 -18.92 19.62
C ASP A 37 -10.49 -20.33 20.26
N SER A 38 -9.52 -20.53 21.15
CA SER A 38 -9.35 -21.79 21.86
C SER A 38 -10.54 -22.19 22.73
N ASN A 39 -11.52 -21.32 22.95
CA ASN A 39 -12.74 -21.54 23.73
C ASN A 39 -13.97 -21.77 22.83
N GLY A 40 -13.81 -21.66 21.51
CA GLY A 40 -14.90 -21.77 20.55
C GLY A 40 -15.69 -20.50 20.32
N ASP A 41 -15.23 -19.35 20.83
CA ASP A 41 -15.86 -18.05 20.62
C ASP A 41 -15.42 -17.44 19.29
N PRO A 42 -16.34 -16.79 18.53
CA PRO A 42 -16.01 -16.14 17.28
C PRO A 42 -14.95 -15.07 17.50
N VAL A 43 -13.81 -15.18 16.84
CA VAL A 43 -12.81 -14.10 16.80
C VAL A 43 -13.24 -13.11 15.73
N ASP A 44 -13.46 -11.86 16.13
CA ASP A 44 -13.71 -10.76 15.20
C ASP A 44 -12.39 -10.42 14.49
N THR A 45 -12.03 -11.24 13.50
CA THR A 45 -10.89 -10.96 12.64
C THR A 45 -11.31 -9.90 11.62
N PRO A 46 -10.68 -8.73 11.61
CA PRO A 46 -10.96 -7.74 10.58
C PRO A 46 -10.74 -8.40 9.21
N PHE A 47 -11.64 -8.13 8.25
CA PHE A 47 -11.49 -8.59 6.88
C PHE A 47 -10.14 -8.13 6.34
N ARG A 48 -9.24 -9.07 6.09
CA ARG A 48 -7.89 -8.80 5.60
C ARG A 48 -7.78 -9.31 4.18
N ARG A 49 -7.47 -8.39 3.27
CA ARG A 49 -7.14 -8.73 1.89
C ARG A 49 -5.71 -9.26 1.81
N GLY A 50 -5.44 -10.13 0.86
CA GLY A 50 -4.08 -10.64 0.68
C GLY A 50 -3.95 -11.58 -0.50
N ASP A 51 -2.76 -12.14 -0.66
CA ASP A 51 -2.47 -13.14 -1.70
C ASP A 51 -3.41 -14.34 -1.65
N HIS A 52 -3.98 -14.62 -0.47
CA HIS A 52 -4.97 -15.68 -0.27
C HIS A 52 -6.32 -15.42 -0.96
N ASP A 53 -6.65 -14.16 -1.30
CA ASP A 53 -7.87 -13.84 -2.07
C ASP A 53 -7.73 -14.23 -3.55
N LEU A 54 -6.49 -14.39 -4.02
CA LEU A 54 -6.16 -14.73 -5.40
C LEU A 54 -5.97 -16.23 -5.63
N ASN A 55 -5.83 -17.01 -4.55
CA ASN A 55 -5.58 -18.45 -4.59
C ASN A 55 -6.38 -19.18 -3.54
N GLU A 56 -7.27 -20.09 -3.96
CA GLU A 56 -8.12 -20.90 -3.07
C GLU A 56 -7.33 -21.89 -2.18
N GLU A 57 -6.06 -22.15 -2.47
CA GLU A 57 -5.21 -23.11 -1.76
C GLU A 57 -4.42 -22.55 -0.57
N GLY A 58 -4.97 -21.57 0.13
CA GLY A 58 -4.56 -21.31 1.53
C GLY A 58 -3.18 -20.70 1.73
N MET A 59 -2.77 -19.74 0.92
CA MET A 59 -1.53 -18.99 1.12
C MET A 59 -1.67 -17.85 2.14
N ARG A 60 -2.37 -18.07 3.24
CA ARG A 60 -2.38 -17.07 4.32
C ARG A 60 -1.01 -17.05 4.99
N PRO A 61 -0.40 -15.86 5.11
CA PRO A 61 0.84 -15.75 5.85
C PRO A 61 0.60 -16.06 7.33
N VAL A 62 1.60 -16.66 7.98
CA VAL A 62 1.52 -17.02 9.40
C VAL A 62 1.93 -15.81 10.25
N PRO A 63 1.06 -15.31 11.16
CA PRO A 63 1.43 -14.26 12.10
C PRO A 63 2.58 -14.65 13.04
N PRO A 64 3.34 -13.66 13.56
CA PRO A 64 3.16 -12.23 13.38
C PRO A 64 3.65 -11.72 12.02
N LEU A 65 2.88 -10.81 11.38
CA LEU A 65 3.29 -10.17 10.14
C LEU A 65 4.13 -8.92 10.40
N ASN A 66 5.09 -8.68 9.52
CA ASN A 66 5.90 -7.46 9.58
C ASN A 66 5.10 -6.30 8.98
N PRO A 67 4.89 -5.20 9.72
CA PRO A 67 4.23 -4.04 9.18
C PRO A 67 5.06 -3.38 8.09
N ALA A 68 4.40 -2.99 7.01
CA ALA A 68 5.02 -2.26 5.90
C ALA A 68 4.06 -1.21 5.35
N ALA A 69 4.59 -0.22 4.67
CA ALA A 69 3.81 0.78 3.97
C ALA A 69 4.40 1.05 2.59
N VAL A 70 3.53 1.29 1.62
CA VAL A 70 3.93 1.70 0.28
C VAL A 70 3.20 2.98 -0.11
N LEU A 71 3.86 3.85 -0.85
CA LEU A 71 3.22 4.99 -1.47
C LEU A 71 2.63 4.55 -2.81
N VAL A 72 1.36 4.84 -3.04
CA VAL A 72 0.69 4.75 -4.34
C VAL A 72 0.72 6.16 -4.95
N PRO A 73 1.76 6.52 -5.71
CA PRO A 73 1.95 7.87 -6.19
C PRO A 73 1.18 8.07 -7.50
N LEU A 74 0.17 8.92 -7.44
CA LEU A 74 -0.58 9.39 -8.59
C LEU A 74 0.02 10.71 -9.06
N VAL A 75 0.80 10.67 -10.14
CA VAL A 75 1.46 11.86 -10.68
C VAL A 75 0.47 12.65 -11.52
N GLU A 76 0.32 13.94 -11.19
CA GLU A 76 -0.65 14.84 -11.83
C GLU A 76 -0.09 15.40 -13.14
N HIS A 77 -0.72 15.09 -14.26
CA HIS A 77 -0.38 15.64 -15.57
C HIS A 77 -1.54 16.43 -16.18
N PRO A 78 -1.27 17.35 -17.12
CA PRO A 78 -2.35 17.95 -17.91
C PRO A 78 -3.12 16.87 -18.67
N GLY A 79 -4.32 16.53 -18.21
CA GLY A 79 -5.20 15.54 -18.84
C GLY A 79 -5.31 14.20 -18.11
N GLY A 80 -4.77 14.07 -16.89
CA GLY A 80 -4.98 12.88 -16.07
C GLY A 80 -3.84 12.56 -15.13
N PHE A 81 -3.84 11.32 -14.67
CA PHE A 81 -2.86 10.81 -13.72
C PHE A 81 -2.10 9.64 -14.31
N THR A 82 -0.83 9.55 -13.99
CA THR A 82 -0.04 8.33 -14.16
C THR A 82 0.30 7.77 -12.77
N VAL A 83 0.72 6.51 -12.76
CA VAL A 83 1.14 5.83 -11.53
C VAL A 83 2.64 5.63 -11.61
N LEU A 84 3.37 6.17 -10.63
CA LEU A 84 4.81 5.95 -10.57
C LEU A 84 5.12 4.60 -9.90
N LEU A 85 5.99 3.83 -10.52
CA LEU A 85 6.42 2.52 -10.08
C LEU A 85 7.94 2.42 -10.07
N THR A 86 8.44 1.50 -9.26
CA THR A 86 9.87 1.15 -9.22
C THR A 86 10.07 -0.28 -9.70
N GLN A 87 11.21 -0.55 -10.34
CA GLN A 87 11.71 -1.89 -10.53
C GLN A 87 12.85 -2.14 -9.53
N ARG A 88 12.70 -3.17 -8.73
CA ARG A 88 13.71 -3.56 -7.74
C ARG A 88 15.00 -4.03 -8.41
N SER A 89 16.14 -3.72 -7.78
CA SER A 89 17.45 -4.15 -8.29
C SER A 89 17.52 -5.68 -8.45
N PRO A 90 18.10 -6.17 -9.57
CA PRO A 90 18.30 -7.61 -9.78
C PRO A 90 19.28 -8.22 -8.78
N ASP A 91 20.10 -7.41 -8.10
CA ASP A 91 21.11 -7.85 -7.14
C ASP A 91 20.55 -8.11 -5.73
N LEU A 92 19.28 -7.76 -5.49
CA LEU A 92 18.61 -7.99 -4.22
C LEU A 92 18.37 -9.48 -3.98
N ARG A 93 18.49 -9.91 -2.72
CA ARG A 93 18.24 -11.31 -2.30
C ARG A 93 16.76 -11.71 -2.39
N ALA A 94 15.87 -10.75 -2.25
CA ALA A 94 14.43 -10.98 -2.27
C ALA A 94 13.76 -10.02 -3.25
N HIS A 95 12.77 -10.55 -3.98
CA HIS A 95 11.96 -9.75 -4.92
C HIS A 95 12.77 -9.05 -6.02
N ALA A 96 13.94 -9.60 -6.39
CA ALA A 96 14.80 -9.07 -7.46
C ALA A 96 14.05 -8.91 -8.78
N GLY A 97 14.17 -7.73 -9.41
CA GLY A 97 13.55 -7.42 -10.69
C GLY A 97 12.03 -7.22 -10.67
N GLN A 98 11.38 -7.34 -9.51
CA GLN A 98 9.93 -7.11 -9.40
C GLN A 98 9.59 -5.63 -9.51
N ILE A 99 8.42 -5.37 -10.09
CA ILE A 99 7.81 -4.04 -10.12
C ILE A 99 7.01 -3.88 -8.82
N SER A 100 7.18 -2.73 -8.18
CA SER A 100 6.49 -2.40 -6.93
C SER A 100 6.20 -0.91 -6.85
N PHE A 101 5.33 -0.55 -5.92
CA PHE A 101 5.28 0.81 -5.41
C PHE A 101 6.52 1.09 -4.56
N PRO A 102 7.02 2.33 -4.51
CA PRO A 102 8.05 2.72 -3.56
C PRO A 102 7.54 2.50 -2.12
N GLY A 103 8.37 1.90 -1.27
CA GLY A 103 7.96 1.60 0.10
C GLY A 103 8.72 0.43 0.71
N GLY A 104 8.52 0.25 2.01
CA GLY A 104 9.24 -0.75 2.80
C GLY A 104 8.63 -0.99 4.17
N ARG A 105 9.45 -1.41 5.11
CA ARG A 105 9.04 -1.68 6.48
C ARG A 105 8.69 -0.38 7.20
N ILE A 106 7.72 -0.48 8.11
CA ILE A 106 7.47 0.59 9.07
C ILE A 106 8.48 0.43 10.19
N ASP A 107 9.36 1.41 10.35
CA ASP A 107 10.33 1.45 11.41
C ASP A 107 9.72 1.95 12.74
N PRO A 108 10.32 1.60 13.90
CA PRO A 108 9.82 2.06 15.20
C PRO A 108 9.78 3.59 15.36
N GLU A 109 10.57 4.30 14.58
CA GLU A 109 10.66 5.76 14.54
C GLU A 109 9.57 6.41 13.68
N ASP A 110 8.96 5.67 12.77
CA ASP A 110 7.87 6.17 11.93
C ASP A 110 6.59 6.31 12.78
N ALA A 111 6.05 7.53 12.88
CA ALA A 111 4.85 7.78 13.67
C ALA A 111 3.58 7.18 13.03
N SER A 112 3.63 6.86 11.74
CA SER A 112 2.50 6.31 10.99
C SER A 112 2.92 5.62 9.69
N PRO A 113 2.05 4.79 9.07
CA PRO A 113 2.29 4.24 7.74
C PRO A 113 2.53 5.29 6.66
N GLU A 114 1.91 6.48 6.79
CA GLU A 114 2.15 7.60 5.88
C GLU A 114 3.58 8.09 5.96
N GLU A 115 4.10 8.22 7.17
CA GLU A 115 5.48 8.68 7.38
C GLU A 115 6.48 7.67 6.83
N ALA A 116 6.25 6.38 7.08
CA ALA A 116 7.05 5.30 6.51
C ALA A 116 7.03 5.31 4.97
N ALA A 117 5.84 5.42 4.36
CA ALA A 117 5.72 5.45 2.90
C ALA A 117 6.45 6.63 2.25
N LEU A 118 6.37 7.81 2.88
CA LEU A 118 7.10 9.00 2.39
C LEU A 118 8.61 8.92 2.63
N ARG A 119 9.05 8.33 3.76
CA ARG A 119 10.46 8.11 4.05
C ARG A 119 11.08 7.17 3.02
N GLU A 120 10.46 6.02 2.82
CA GLU A 120 10.92 5.01 1.86
C GLU A 120 10.96 5.56 0.42
N ALA A 121 9.92 6.28 -0.01
CA ALA A 121 9.91 6.92 -1.33
C ALA A 121 11.03 7.96 -1.48
N HIS A 122 11.35 8.68 -0.39
CA HIS A 122 12.49 9.60 -0.41
C HIS A 122 13.83 8.85 -0.51
N GLU A 123 14.00 7.76 0.24
CA GLU A 123 15.23 6.95 0.27
C GLU A 123 15.45 6.20 -1.05
N GLU A 124 14.40 5.57 -1.59
CA GLU A 124 14.50 4.75 -2.80
C GLU A 124 14.65 5.57 -4.09
N ILE A 125 13.94 6.70 -4.21
CA ILE A 125 13.84 7.46 -5.47
C ILE A 125 14.09 8.95 -5.35
N GLY A 126 14.50 9.44 -4.18
CA GLY A 126 14.79 10.86 -3.96
C GLY A 126 13.57 11.77 -3.96
N MET A 127 12.34 11.20 -3.87
CA MET A 127 11.13 12.01 -3.90
C MET A 127 11.04 12.94 -2.69
N PRO A 128 10.93 14.26 -2.86
CA PRO A 128 10.73 15.17 -1.73
C PRO A 128 9.41 14.87 -1.02
N ARG A 129 9.43 14.77 0.31
CA ARG A 129 8.24 14.42 1.11
C ARG A 129 7.07 15.40 0.92
N ASP A 130 7.36 16.66 0.63
CA ASP A 130 6.40 17.72 0.37
C ASP A 130 5.89 17.77 -1.09
N SER A 131 6.42 16.92 -1.96
CA SER A 131 5.91 16.77 -3.33
C SER A 131 4.65 15.92 -3.42
N ALA A 132 4.31 15.18 -2.37
CA ALA A 132 3.14 14.32 -2.29
C ALA A 132 2.10 14.87 -1.30
N GLU A 133 0.88 15.08 -1.78
CA GLU A 133 -0.29 15.34 -0.94
C GLU A 133 -0.99 14.01 -0.65
N LEU A 134 -0.94 13.55 0.59
CA LEU A 134 -1.57 12.29 0.98
C LEU A 134 -3.09 12.47 1.07
N ILE A 135 -3.82 11.64 0.34
CA ILE A 135 -5.28 11.71 0.24
C ILE A 135 -6.00 10.53 0.91
N GLY A 136 -5.26 9.53 1.36
CA GLY A 136 -5.85 8.43 2.13
C GLY A 136 -5.04 7.15 2.09
N ARG A 137 -5.60 6.10 2.71
CA ARG A 137 -5.07 4.74 2.72
C ARG A 137 -6.04 3.78 2.06
N LEU A 138 -5.54 2.72 1.48
CA LEU A 138 -6.35 1.56 1.11
C LEU A 138 -6.28 0.49 2.22
N ASP A 139 -7.06 -0.57 2.05
CA ASP A 139 -7.00 -1.73 2.94
C ASP A 139 -5.59 -2.30 3.03
N THR A 140 -5.20 -2.67 4.24
CA THR A 140 -3.95 -3.41 4.45
C THR A 140 -4.01 -4.73 3.70
N TYR A 141 -2.95 -5.04 2.95
CA TYR A 141 -2.81 -6.23 2.13
C TYR A 141 -1.78 -7.18 2.74
N GLU A 142 -2.19 -8.42 3.00
CA GLU A 142 -1.30 -9.45 3.55
C GLU A 142 -0.59 -10.22 2.44
N VAL A 143 0.74 -10.10 2.41
CA VAL A 143 1.58 -10.79 1.43
C VAL A 143 2.09 -12.10 2.01
N ARG A 144 2.06 -13.15 1.21
CA ARG A 144 2.56 -14.49 1.61
C ARG A 144 3.99 -14.49 2.15
N THR A 145 4.76 -13.46 1.84
CA THR A 145 6.13 -13.28 2.34
C THR A 145 6.20 -12.77 3.79
N GLY A 146 5.05 -12.67 4.46
CA GLY A 146 4.96 -12.33 5.88
C GLY A 146 4.89 -10.83 6.17
N PHE A 147 4.40 -10.04 5.23
CA PHE A 147 4.18 -8.61 5.44
C PHE A 147 2.69 -8.24 5.44
N ALA A 148 2.34 -7.27 6.28
CA ALA A 148 1.07 -6.56 6.25
C ALA A 148 1.34 -5.16 5.68
N VAL A 149 1.01 -4.97 4.40
CA VAL A 149 1.34 -3.77 3.64
C VAL A 149 0.17 -2.80 3.67
N THR A 150 0.40 -1.58 4.14
CA THR A 150 -0.58 -0.48 4.10
C THR A 150 -0.30 0.41 2.89
N PRO A 151 -1.17 0.42 1.85
CA PRO A 151 -1.01 1.33 0.74
C PRO A 151 -1.50 2.73 1.12
N VAL A 152 -0.64 3.71 0.94
CA VAL A 152 -0.91 5.13 1.17
C VAL A 152 -1.02 5.84 -0.17
N VAL A 153 -2.14 6.47 -0.46
CA VAL A 153 -2.36 7.16 -1.74
C VAL A 153 -1.94 8.61 -1.64
N GLY A 154 -1.09 9.04 -2.57
CA GLY A 154 -0.61 10.41 -2.64
C GLY A 154 -0.73 11.00 -4.05
N LEU A 155 -1.21 12.24 -4.14
CA LEU A 155 -1.13 13.05 -5.34
C LEU A 155 0.26 13.68 -5.40
N VAL A 156 1.00 13.40 -6.46
CA VAL A 156 2.40 13.82 -6.61
C VAL A 156 2.51 14.87 -7.70
N LYS A 157 3.18 15.97 -7.38
CA LYS A 157 3.50 17.01 -8.37
C LYS A 157 4.57 16.49 -9.33
N PRO A 158 4.37 16.63 -10.64
CA PRO A 158 5.37 16.21 -11.61
C PRO A 158 6.63 17.07 -11.56
N GLY A 159 7.76 16.51 -12.01
CA GLY A 159 8.99 17.27 -12.26
C GLY A 159 9.99 17.30 -11.11
N PHE A 160 9.84 16.49 -10.07
CA PHE A 160 10.95 16.25 -9.14
C PHE A 160 12.07 15.44 -9.82
N GLU A 161 13.30 15.69 -9.42
CA GLU A 161 14.45 14.92 -9.92
C GLU A 161 14.49 13.54 -9.26
N VAL A 162 14.42 12.50 -10.07
CA VAL A 162 14.53 11.11 -9.59
C VAL A 162 15.98 10.77 -9.30
N ILE A 163 16.29 10.53 -8.02
CA ILE A 163 17.60 10.08 -7.55
C ILE A 163 17.44 8.66 -6.96
N ARG A 164 17.79 7.66 -7.76
CA ARG A 164 17.60 6.26 -7.36
C ARG A 164 18.67 5.81 -6.38
N GLU A 165 18.27 5.09 -5.34
CA GLU A 165 19.19 4.26 -4.57
C GLU A 165 19.55 3.01 -5.41
N VAL A 166 20.73 3.04 -6.01
CA VAL A 166 21.17 2.06 -7.05
C VAL A 166 21.20 0.63 -6.51
N GLY A 167 21.42 0.45 -5.20
CA GLY A 167 21.41 -0.85 -4.54
C GLY A 167 20.01 -1.47 -4.45
N GLU A 168 18.96 -0.66 -4.48
CA GLU A 168 17.58 -1.10 -4.26
C GLU A 168 16.70 -0.95 -5.50
N VAL A 169 16.90 0.12 -6.27
CA VAL A 169 16.03 0.48 -7.41
C VAL A 169 16.82 0.48 -8.72
N ALA A 170 16.47 -0.42 -9.62
CA ALA A 170 17.04 -0.49 -10.97
C ALA A 170 16.44 0.57 -11.90
N GLU A 171 15.12 0.77 -11.84
CA GLU A 171 14.39 1.67 -12.73
C GLU A 171 13.20 2.33 -12.01
N VAL A 172 12.86 3.55 -12.43
CA VAL A 172 11.65 4.28 -12.02
C VAL A 172 10.91 4.69 -13.28
N PHE A 173 9.61 4.46 -13.33
CA PHE A 173 8.80 4.76 -14.50
C PHE A 173 7.35 5.07 -14.12
N GLU A 174 6.63 5.70 -15.05
CA GLU A 174 5.21 6.04 -14.94
C GLU A 174 4.36 5.25 -15.93
#